data_a26f13956545810555d88069a9e18e56
#
_entry.id   a26f13956545810555d88069a9e18e56
#
_cell.length_a   1.000
_cell.length_b   1.000
_cell.length_c   1.000
_cell.angle_alpha   90.00
_cell.angle_beta   90.00
_cell.angle_gamma   90.00
#
_symmetry.space_group_name_H-M   'P 1'
#
loop_
_entity.id
_entity.type
_entity.pdbx_description
1 polymer ?
#
loop_
_entity_poly.entity_id
_entity_poly.type
_entity_poly.pdbx_seq_one_letter_code
_entity_poly.pdbx_strand_id
1 'polypeptide(L)'
;MAENGLEKIVALIVDDHANMRKIINTILHALGIHMVYEAVDGADGFEAMRAYNPDIVIVDWEMPGIDGIEFTELIRKASDSPNPYVPIIFLTSYSGRNHVCRARDAGVTEFLAKPVSASAIYLRLMSIINKPRPFISAKSYFGPCRRRRISRDFTGRERRAQATGAAA
;
A
#
# COMPACT_ATOMS: atom_id res chain seq x y z
N MET A 1 25.83 -13.90 9.09
CA MET A 1 24.37 -13.71 9.15
C MET A 1 24.04 -12.71 8.06
N ALA A 2 23.15 -13.03 7.14
CA ALA A 2 22.75 -12.09 6.12
C ALA A 2 22.09 -10.89 6.82
N GLU A 3 22.69 -9.72 6.74
CA GLU A 3 22.03 -8.46 7.10
C GLU A 3 20.79 -8.36 6.20
N ASN A 4 19.65 -8.72 6.78
CA ASN A 4 18.38 -8.47 6.13
C ASN A 4 18.27 -6.95 6.03
N GLY A 5 18.34 -6.39 4.82
CA GLY A 5 18.30 -4.94 4.57
C GLY A 5 17.06 -4.22 5.11
N LEU A 6 16.31 -4.85 6.02
CA LEU A 6 15.16 -4.34 6.74
C LEU A 6 15.51 -3.24 7.76
N GLU A 7 16.74 -3.24 8.28
CA GLU A 7 17.18 -2.24 9.27
C GLU A 7 17.21 -0.81 8.74
N LYS A 8 17.28 -0.65 7.42
CA LYS A 8 17.31 0.67 6.75
C LYS A 8 15.94 1.15 6.31
N ILE A 9 14.92 0.31 6.45
CA ILE A 9 13.56 0.64 6.02
C ILE A 9 12.91 1.59 7.01
N VAL A 10 12.36 2.66 6.49
CA VAL A 10 11.50 3.61 7.22
C VAL A 10 10.06 3.19 7.00
N ALA A 11 9.35 2.85 8.07
CA ALA A 11 7.94 2.47 8.03
C ALA A 11 7.04 3.54 8.64
N LEU A 12 5.87 3.74 8.05
CA LEU A 12 4.80 4.56 8.61
C LEU A 12 3.58 3.69 8.89
N ILE A 13 3.03 3.80 10.09
CA ILE A 13 1.78 3.16 10.50
C ILE A 13 0.72 4.23 10.61
N VAL A 14 -0.42 4.07 9.95
CA VAL A 14 -1.57 4.98 9.99
C VAL A 14 -2.79 4.19 10.44
N ASP A 15 -3.21 4.39 11.69
CA ASP A 15 -4.33 3.66 12.33
C ASP A 15 -4.83 4.49 13.52
N ASP A 16 -6.12 4.69 13.68
CA ASP A 16 -6.69 5.46 14.77
C ASP A 16 -6.65 4.73 16.13
N HIS A 17 -6.50 3.39 16.11
CA HIS A 17 -6.43 2.57 17.30
C HIS A 17 -4.99 2.44 17.84
N ALA A 18 -4.70 3.09 18.96
CA ALA A 18 -3.37 3.06 19.59
C ALA A 18 -2.85 1.64 19.87
N ASN A 19 -3.73 0.72 20.28
CA ASN A 19 -3.34 -0.67 20.52
C ASN A 19 -2.90 -1.38 19.24
N MET A 20 -3.54 -1.10 18.11
CA MET A 20 -3.17 -1.68 16.82
C MET A 20 -1.81 -1.15 16.37
N ARG A 21 -1.59 0.17 16.45
CA ARG A 21 -0.29 0.77 16.16
C ARG A 21 0.82 0.13 16.99
N LYS A 22 0.60 -0.04 18.30
CA LYS A 22 1.57 -0.68 19.20
C LYS A 22 1.88 -2.13 18.81
N ILE A 23 0.87 -2.92 18.42
CA ILE A 23 1.05 -4.30 17.96
C ILE A 23 1.90 -4.32 16.70
N ILE A 24 1.54 -3.53 15.69
CA ILE A 24 2.26 -3.48 14.41
C ILE A 24 3.69 -3.00 14.63
N ASN A 25 3.89 -1.95 15.41
CA ASN A 25 5.20 -1.41 15.77
C ASN A 25 6.07 -2.50 16.42
N THR A 26 5.55 -3.23 17.41
CA THR A 26 6.26 -4.33 18.06
C THR A 26 6.66 -5.43 17.05
N ILE A 27 5.77 -5.76 16.13
CA ILE A 27 6.05 -6.74 15.07
C ILE A 27 7.15 -6.25 14.14
N LEU A 28 7.09 -4.99 13.67
CA LEU A 28 8.09 -4.41 12.78
C LEU A 28 9.48 -4.38 13.44
N HIS A 29 9.55 -3.97 14.71
CA HIS A 29 10.80 -4.02 15.48
C HIS A 29 11.36 -5.46 15.61
N ALA A 30 10.51 -6.43 15.88
CA ALA A 30 10.90 -7.84 15.94
C ALA A 30 11.41 -8.39 14.59
N LEU A 31 10.97 -7.81 13.49
CA LEU A 31 11.43 -8.13 12.13
C LEU A 31 12.70 -7.37 11.72
N GLY A 32 13.20 -6.45 12.56
CA GLY A 32 14.42 -5.67 12.33
C GLY A 32 14.18 -4.28 11.70
N ILE A 33 12.92 -3.83 11.58
CA ILE A 33 12.60 -2.47 11.14
C ILE A 33 12.49 -1.59 12.38
N HIS A 34 13.47 -0.70 12.56
CA HIS A 34 13.58 0.13 13.77
C HIS A 34 13.13 1.58 13.57
N MET A 35 13.13 2.06 12.34
CA MET A 35 12.63 3.40 11.99
C MET A 35 11.14 3.32 11.69
N VAL A 36 10.31 3.41 12.73
CA VAL A 36 8.86 3.30 12.64
C VAL A 36 8.21 4.58 13.15
N TYR A 37 7.43 5.23 12.31
CA TYR A 37 6.63 6.40 12.64
C TYR A 37 5.15 6.03 12.70
N GLU A 38 4.39 6.76 13.49
CA GLU A 38 2.98 6.50 13.72
C GLU A 38 2.15 7.75 13.41
N ALA A 39 0.99 7.56 12.84
CA ALA A 39 -0.02 8.58 12.59
C ALA A 39 -1.39 8.08 13.04
N VAL A 40 -2.22 8.97 13.54
CA VAL A 40 -3.52 8.62 14.16
C VAL A 40 -4.70 8.70 13.18
N ASP A 41 -4.50 9.35 12.04
CA ASP A 41 -5.50 9.47 10.98
C ASP A 41 -4.84 9.74 9.63
N GLY A 42 -5.64 9.84 8.56
CA GLY A 42 -5.12 10.06 7.22
C GLY A 42 -4.46 11.43 7.01
N ALA A 43 -4.90 12.47 7.73
CA ALA A 43 -4.30 13.81 7.63
C ALA A 43 -2.92 13.84 8.28
N ASP A 44 -2.81 13.31 9.51
CA ASP A 44 -1.55 13.13 10.21
C ASP A 44 -0.59 12.21 9.42
N GLY A 45 -1.13 11.15 8.81
CA GLY A 45 -0.39 10.26 7.90
C GLY A 45 0.20 10.98 6.69
N PHE A 46 -0.53 11.92 6.10
CA PHE A 46 -0.04 12.69 4.96
C PHE A 46 1.09 13.65 5.35
N GLU A 47 0.99 14.29 6.52
CA GLU A 47 2.07 15.12 7.06
C GLU A 47 3.29 14.27 7.43
N ALA A 48 3.09 13.08 8.02
CA ALA A 48 4.17 12.14 8.32
C ALA A 48 4.89 11.65 7.06
N MET A 49 4.14 11.43 5.95
CA MET A 49 4.75 11.14 4.65
C MET A 49 5.71 12.22 4.18
N ARG A 50 5.35 13.50 4.37
CA ARG A 50 6.21 14.64 4.00
C ARG A 50 7.44 14.74 4.92
N ALA A 51 7.22 14.54 6.22
CA ALA A 51 8.28 14.73 7.23
C ALA A 51 9.35 13.62 7.16
N TYR A 52 8.94 12.37 6.93
CA TYR A 52 9.80 11.21 7.11
C TYR A 52 10.10 10.45 5.82
N ASN A 53 9.38 10.71 4.74
CA ASN A 53 9.49 10.02 3.44
C ASN A 53 9.65 8.50 3.58
N PRO A 54 8.67 7.79 4.16
CA PRO A 54 8.79 6.37 4.46
C PRO A 54 8.92 5.52 3.19
N ASP A 55 9.61 4.39 3.34
CA ASP A 55 9.77 3.38 2.29
C ASP A 55 8.56 2.46 2.18
N ILE A 56 7.75 2.38 3.24
CA ILE A 56 6.54 1.57 3.30
C ILE A 56 5.51 2.19 4.23
N VAL A 57 4.24 2.06 3.87
CA VAL A 57 3.10 2.50 4.68
C VAL A 57 2.20 1.32 5.00
N ILE A 58 1.81 1.20 6.26
CA ILE A 58 0.78 0.27 6.73
C ILE A 58 -0.41 1.12 7.18
N VAL A 59 -1.54 1.01 6.51
CA VAL A 59 -2.71 1.87 6.76
C VAL A 59 -3.95 1.04 7.06
N ASP A 60 -4.70 1.44 8.08
CA ASP A 60 -6.01 0.87 8.35
C ASP A 60 -7.06 1.40 7.38
N TRP A 61 -8.07 0.58 7.10
CA TRP A 61 -9.20 0.98 6.26
C TRP A 61 -10.08 2.00 6.96
N GLU A 62 -10.54 1.65 8.16
CA GLU A 62 -11.56 2.40 8.88
C GLU A 62 -10.90 3.38 9.85
N MET A 63 -10.85 4.63 9.44
CA MET A 63 -10.37 5.74 10.27
C MET A 63 -11.35 6.92 10.18
N PRO A 64 -11.53 7.69 11.25
CA PRO A 64 -12.36 8.89 11.20
C PRO A 64 -11.72 9.97 10.31
N GLY A 65 -12.55 10.77 9.67
CA GLY A 65 -12.09 11.83 8.78
C GLY A 65 -11.68 11.28 7.42
N ILE A 66 -10.39 11.21 7.15
CA ILE A 66 -9.81 10.64 5.92
C ILE A 66 -9.61 9.14 6.14
N ASP A 67 -10.41 8.31 5.48
CA ASP A 67 -10.27 6.85 5.55
C ASP A 67 -9.04 6.34 4.79
N GLY A 68 -8.73 5.05 4.94
CA GLY A 68 -7.55 4.47 4.30
C GLY A 68 -7.59 4.48 2.77
N ILE A 69 -8.79 4.45 2.15
CA ILE A 69 -8.97 4.58 0.69
C ILE A 69 -8.65 6.00 0.26
N GLU A 70 -9.25 6.98 0.90
CA GLU A 70 -9.04 8.41 0.62
C GLU A 70 -7.57 8.79 0.83
N PHE A 71 -6.97 8.33 1.92
CA PHE A 71 -5.54 8.50 2.17
C PHE A 71 -4.68 7.91 1.04
N THR A 72 -4.97 6.67 0.61
CA THR A 72 -4.26 6.04 -0.50
C THR A 72 -4.41 6.85 -1.78
N GLU A 73 -5.61 7.33 -2.08
CA GLU A 73 -5.86 8.16 -3.26
C GLU A 73 -5.12 9.50 -3.21
N LEU A 74 -5.06 10.14 -2.03
CA LEU A 74 -4.26 11.35 -1.83
C LEU A 74 -2.77 11.07 -2.14
N ILE A 75 -2.19 10.02 -1.57
CA ILE A 75 -0.81 9.64 -1.86
C ILE A 75 -0.58 9.38 -3.34
N ARG A 76 -1.52 8.77 -4.05
CA ARG A 76 -1.36 8.42 -5.48
C ARG A 76 -1.58 9.57 -6.44
N LYS A 77 -2.48 10.50 -6.11
CA LYS A 77 -3.03 11.46 -7.07
C LYS A 77 -2.78 12.93 -6.73
N ALA A 78 -2.52 13.27 -5.46
CA ALA A 78 -2.28 14.65 -5.08
C ALA A 78 -1.01 15.19 -5.75
N SER A 79 -1.09 16.40 -6.29
CA SER A 79 0.05 17.05 -6.97
C SER A 79 1.22 17.35 -6.03
N ASP A 80 0.94 17.44 -4.74
CA ASP A 80 1.88 17.70 -3.65
C ASP A 80 2.23 16.44 -2.85
N SER A 81 1.87 15.25 -3.37
CA SER A 81 2.24 13.98 -2.75
C SER A 81 3.76 13.83 -2.69
N PRO A 82 4.33 13.55 -1.52
CA PRO A 82 5.78 13.44 -1.37
C PRO A 82 6.36 12.21 -2.06
N ASN A 83 5.61 11.11 -2.11
CA ASN A 83 6.02 9.88 -2.81
C ASN A 83 4.79 9.09 -3.29
N PRO A 84 4.30 9.33 -4.51
CA PRO A 84 3.15 8.63 -5.05
C PRO A 84 3.41 7.14 -5.36
N TYR A 85 4.66 6.69 -5.29
CA TYR A 85 5.07 5.30 -5.56
C TYR A 85 5.25 4.46 -4.29
N VAL A 86 5.15 5.05 -3.10
CA VAL A 86 5.37 4.31 -1.85
C VAL A 86 4.51 3.04 -1.79
N PRO A 87 5.07 1.88 -1.43
CA PRO A 87 4.29 0.67 -1.18
C PRO A 87 3.33 0.88 -0.01
N ILE A 88 2.06 0.49 -0.19
CA ILE A 88 1.02 0.59 0.82
C ILE A 88 0.48 -0.80 1.12
N ILE A 89 0.61 -1.24 2.37
CA ILE A 89 -0.06 -2.41 2.94
C ILE A 89 -1.34 -1.94 3.61
N PHE A 90 -2.46 -2.48 3.19
CA PHE A 90 -3.78 -2.10 3.64
C PHE A 90 -4.33 -3.10 4.64
N LEU A 91 -4.65 -2.63 5.85
CA LEU A 91 -5.27 -3.46 6.87
C LEU A 91 -6.79 -3.43 6.72
N THR A 92 -7.44 -4.59 6.79
CA THR A 92 -8.89 -4.65 6.64
C THR A 92 -9.51 -5.77 7.47
N SER A 93 -10.63 -5.47 8.09
CA SER A 93 -11.52 -6.46 8.70
C SER A 93 -12.44 -7.12 7.65
N TYR A 94 -12.51 -6.55 6.44
CA TYR A 94 -13.40 -6.97 5.38
C TYR A 94 -12.63 -7.77 4.31
N SER A 95 -12.99 -9.02 4.15
CA SER A 95 -12.47 -9.91 3.11
C SER A 95 -13.35 -9.96 1.85
N GLY A 96 -14.44 -9.20 1.83
CA GLY A 96 -15.40 -9.20 0.70
C GLY A 96 -14.75 -8.73 -0.60
N ARG A 97 -15.05 -9.44 -1.71
CA ARG A 97 -14.47 -9.17 -3.04
C ARG A 97 -14.59 -7.71 -3.48
N ASN A 98 -15.73 -7.06 -3.19
CA ASN A 98 -15.98 -5.66 -3.55
C ASN A 98 -15.04 -4.70 -2.82
N HIS A 99 -14.75 -4.97 -1.54
CA HIS A 99 -13.83 -4.16 -0.73
C HIS A 99 -12.40 -4.27 -1.26
N VAL A 100 -11.94 -5.50 -1.52
CA VAL A 100 -10.61 -5.73 -2.11
C VAL A 100 -10.47 -5.04 -3.48
N CYS A 101 -11.53 -5.04 -4.29
CA CYS A 101 -11.51 -4.35 -5.58
C CYS A 101 -11.40 -2.83 -5.43
N ARG A 102 -12.17 -2.21 -4.50
CA ARG A 102 -12.08 -0.76 -4.23
C ARG A 102 -10.68 -0.34 -3.82
N ALA A 103 -10.10 -1.01 -2.84
CA ALA A 103 -8.76 -0.68 -2.35
C ALA A 103 -7.68 -0.92 -3.43
N ARG A 104 -7.79 -2.00 -4.21
CA ARG A 104 -6.92 -2.22 -5.37
C ARG A 104 -7.03 -1.07 -6.38
N ASP A 105 -8.24 -0.58 -6.63
CA ASP A 105 -8.51 0.49 -7.59
C ASP A 105 -8.06 1.87 -7.08
N ALA A 106 -7.96 2.04 -5.76
CA ALA A 106 -7.32 3.20 -5.13
C ALA A 106 -5.79 3.18 -5.27
N GLY A 107 -5.17 2.04 -5.53
CA GLY A 107 -3.71 1.93 -5.73
C GLY A 107 -2.96 1.27 -4.57
N VAL A 108 -3.65 0.46 -3.76
CA VAL A 108 -3.04 -0.33 -2.69
C VAL A 108 -2.09 -1.38 -3.26
N THR A 109 -0.95 -1.59 -2.60
CA THR A 109 0.07 -2.56 -3.05
C THR A 109 -0.24 -3.97 -2.56
N GLU A 110 -0.48 -4.13 -1.25
CA GLU A 110 -0.76 -5.41 -0.62
C GLU A 110 -1.89 -5.27 0.41
N PHE A 111 -2.53 -6.41 0.71
CA PHE A 111 -3.63 -6.49 1.67
C PHE A 111 -3.27 -7.40 2.83
N LEU A 112 -3.73 -7.04 4.00
CA LEU A 112 -3.60 -7.82 5.21
C LEU A 112 -4.94 -7.85 5.96
N ALA A 113 -5.47 -9.04 6.16
CA ALA A 113 -6.69 -9.21 6.94
C ALA A 113 -6.39 -9.10 8.44
N LYS A 114 -7.24 -8.42 9.20
CA LYS A 114 -7.23 -8.44 10.65
C LYS A 114 -7.85 -9.77 11.15
N PRO A 115 -7.32 -10.41 12.21
CA PRO A 115 -6.21 -9.97 13.07
C PRO A 115 -4.84 -10.12 12.40
N VAL A 116 -3.95 -9.16 12.62
CA VAL A 116 -2.60 -9.16 12.07
C VAL A 116 -1.68 -10.14 12.82
N SER A 117 -0.79 -10.79 12.08
CA SER A 117 0.26 -11.63 12.65
C SER A 117 1.63 -11.25 12.10
N ALA A 118 2.69 -11.56 12.86
CA ALA A 118 4.05 -11.29 12.44
C ALA A 118 4.40 -11.98 11.11
N SER A 119 3.99 -13.23 10.93
CA SER A 119 4.20 -13.99 9.70
C SER A 119 3.49 -13.35 8.50
N ALA A 120 2.26 -12.86 8.70
CA ALA A 120 1.50 -12.22 7.63
C ALA A 120 2.13 -10.89 7.20
N ILE A 121 2.57 -10.05 8.15
CA ILE A 121 3.30 -8.80 7.85
C ILE A 121 4.60 -9.13 7.13
N TYR A 122 5.40 -10.08 7.63
CA TYR A 122 6.65 -10.49 7.02
C TYR A 122 6.48 -10.93 5.56
N LEU A 123 5.48 -11.77 5.27
CA LEU A 123 5.21 -12.22 3.91
C LEU A 123 4.85 -11.07 2.96
N ARG A 124 4.14 -10.05 3.42
CA ARG A 124 3.82 -8.87 2.61
C ARG A 124 5.04 -8.00 2.37
N LEU A 125 5.86 -7.77 3.41
CA LEU A 125 7.13 -7.08 3.28
C LEU A 125 8.04 -7.76 2.25
N MET A 126 8.22 -9.08 2.37
CA MET A 126 9.03 -9.85 1.43
C MET A 126 8.47 -9.85 0.01
N SER A 127 7.14 -9.84 -0.14
CA SER A 127 6.50 -9.71 -1.46
C SER A 127 6.84 -8.37 -2.12
N ILE A 128 6.78 -7.28 -1.35
CA ILE A 128 7.09 -5.93 -1.83
C ILE A 128 8.57 -5.79 -2.20
N ILE A 129 9.47 -6.29 -1.35
CA ILE A 129 10.92 -6.14 -1.53
C ILE A 129 11.42 -7.02 -2.68
N ASN A 130 11.05 -8.30 -2.68
CA ASN A 130 11.60 -9.27 -3.64
C ASN A 130 10.88 -9.28 -4.99
N LYS A 131 9.62 -8.82 -5.04
CA LYS A 131 8.77 -8.83 -6.24
C LYS A 131 8.03 -7.50 -6.37
N PRO A 132 8.74 -6.37 -6.52
CA PRO A 132 8.10 -5.07 -6.65
C PRO A 132 7.17 -5.07 -7.86
N ARG A 133 5.96 -4.57 -7.66
CA ARG A 133 4.97 -4.46 -8.74
C ARG A 133 5.25 -3.21 -9.56
N PRO A 134 5.33 -3.31 -10.90
CA PRO A 134 5.46 -2.11 -11.72
C PRO A 134 4.25 -1.19 -11.54
N PHE A 135 4.48 0.11 -11.51
CA PHE A 135 3.42 1.11 -11.49
C PHE A 135 2.88 1.35 -12.89
N ILE A 136 1.58 1.54 -12.97
CA ILE A 136 0.86 1.85 -14.21
C ILE A 136 0.20 3.21 -14.06
N SER A 137 0.43 4.08 -15.05
CA SER A 137 -0.27 5.35 -15.20
C SER A 137 -1.24 5.25 -16.38
N ALA A 138 -2.52 5.45 -16.10
CA ALA A 138 -3.60 5.50 -17.10
C ALA A 138 -4.53 6.67 -16.77
N LYS A 139 -5.40 7.08 -17.70
CA LYS A 139 -6.31 8.24 -17.52
C LYS A 139 -7.10 8.22 -16.19
N SER A 140 -7.49 7.04 -15.71
CA SER A 140 -8.33 6.86 -14.51
C SER A 140 -7.64 6.11 -13.37
N TYR A 141 -6.36 5.74 -13.53
CA TYR A 141 -5.67 4.93 -12.53
C TYR A 141 -4.18 5.25 -12.48
N PHE A 142 -3.68 5.46 -11.27
CA PHE A 142 -2.26 5.49 -10.97
C PHE A 142 -1.98 4.58 -9.76
N GLY A 143 -1.08 3.61 -9.94
CA GLY A 143 -0.75 2.66 -8.87
C GLY A 143 -0.09 1.38 -9.35
N PRO A 144 0.16 0.43 -8.43
CA PRO A 144 0.77 -0.85 -8.78
C PRO A 144 -0.08 -1.64 -9.79
N CYS A 145 0.57 -2.36 -10.70
CA CYS A 145 -0.11 -3.19 -11.67
C CYS A 145 -1.10 -4.14 -10.98
N ARG A 146 -2.37 -4.15 -11.42
CA ARG A 146 -3.44 -4.96 -10.83
C ARG A 146 -3.28 -6.46 -11.09
N ARG A 147 -2.43 -6.85 -12.06
CA ARG A 147 -2.17 -8.25 -12.41
C ARG A 147 -1.09 -8.81 -11.51
N ARG A 148 -1.41 -9.83 -10.71
CA ARG A 148 -0.42 -10.54 -9.88
C ARG A 148 0.38 -11.59 -10.66
N ARG A 149 -0.15 -12.06 -11.81
CA ARG A 149 0.54 -12.96 -12.74
C ARG A 149 0.75 -12.24 -14.05
N ILE A 150 1.99 -12.06 -14.44
CA ILE A 150 2.35 -11.74 -15.82
C ILE A 150 2.29 -13.09 -16.54
N SER A 151 1.17 -13.38 -17.22
CA SER A 151 1.12 -14.50 -18.14
C SER A 151 2.04 -14.17 -19.31
N ARG A 152 3.19 -14.84 -19.40
CA ARG A 152 4.11 -14.71 -20.54
C ARG A 152 3.52 -15.27 -21.84
N ASP A 153 2.40 -16.00 -21.77
CA ASP A 153 1.77 -16.71 -22.88
C ASP A 153 0.41 -16.15 -23.30
N PHE A 154 0.16 -14.86 -23.05
CA PHE A 154 -1.07 -14.25 -23.52
C PHE A 154 -0.93 -13.87 -25.00
N THR A 155 -1.32 -14.77 -25.89
CA THR A 155 -1.44 -14.55 -27.35
C THR A 155 -2.78 -13.93 -27.77
N GLY A 156 -3.61 -13.52 -26.80
CA GLY A 156 -4.92 -12.91 -27.05
C GLY A 156 -4.83 -11.40 -27.33
N ARG A 157 -5.64 -10.91 -28.25
CA ARG A 157 -5.78 -9.49 -28.58
C ARG A 157 -6.06 -8.66 -27.32
N GLU A 158 -5.25 -7.66 -27.07
CA GLU A 158 -5.40 -6.77 -25.91
C GLU A 158 -6.68 -5.93 -26.08
N ARG A 159 -7.71 -6.20 -25.28
CA ARG A 159 -9.03 -5.51 -25.37
C ARG A 159 -8.96 -4.01 -25.10
N ARG A 160 -7.81 -3.48 -24.68
CA ARG A 160 -7.61 -2.05 -24.37
C ARG A 160 -7.16 -1.20 -25.57
N ALA A 161 -6.70 -1.83 -26.66
CA ALA A 161 -6.28 -1.10 -27.86
C ALA A 161 -7.46 -0.56 -28.71
N GLN A 162 -8.70 -0.94 -28.38
CA GLN A 162 -9.89 -0.55 -29.15
C GLN A 162 -10.65 0.67 -28.60
N ALA A 163 -10.21 1.27 -27.48
CA ALA A 163 -10.90 2.42 -26.88
C ALA A 163 -10.37 3.78 -27.36
N THR A 164 -9.42 3.84 -28.29
CA THR A 164 -8.83 5.08 -28.81
C THR A 164 -9.12 5.36 -30.29
N GLY A 165 -10.15 4.75 -30.83
CA GLY A 165 -10.49 4.92 -32.25
C GLY A 165 -11.98 5.05 -32.51
N ALA A 166 -12.63 6.10 -31.97
CA ALA A 166 -13.92 6.56 -32.49
C ALA A 166 -14.22 7.96 -31.94
N ALA A 167 -13.69 8.95 -32.59
CA ALA A 167 -14.25 10.31 -32.68
C ALA A 167 -13.63 10.97 -33.91
N ALA A 168 -14.28 10.82 -35.00
CA ALA A 168 -14.22 11.73 -36.14
C ALA A 168 -15.63 12.24 -36.38
#